data_4a0c207e5b3b0f5a842bfdbc50870b97
#
_entry.id   4a0c207e5b3b0f5a842bfdbc50870b97
#
_cell.length_a   1.000
_cell.length_b   1.000
_cell.length_c   1.000
_cell.angle_alpha   90.00
_cell.angle_beta   90.00
_cell.angle_gamma   90.00
#
_symmetry.space_group_name_H-M   'P 1'
#
loop_
_entity.id
_entity.type
_entity.pdbx_description
1 polymer ?
#
loop_
_entity_poly.entity_id
_entity_poly.type
_entity_poly.pdbx_seq_one_letter_code
_entity_poly.pdbx_strand_id
1 'polypeptide(L)'
;GPYANRIAKGTYTIGDQAYNFPQNNNGQTLHGGDKGLDMVVWDVFAADESSIVFTYTHADGQEGMPGNVEIFMTYTLTPENEFKVEYLAQTDKATHVNISHHSFFNLKGEGNGTINDHVLYINASLTTPVDSVLIPTGEIVKVEGTPFDFRTPKAIGQDLEVEDEQLKNGAGYDHNWVLDRATPSELELAASVYE
;
A
#
# COMPACT_ATOMS: atom_id res chain seq x y z
N GLY A 1 -0.48 1.79 -8.35
CA GLY A 1 -1.38 2.66 -9.10
C GLY A 1 -1.43 4.07 -8.53
N PRO A 2 -2.13 4.99 -9.16
CA PRO A 2 -2.32 6.36 -8.65
C PRO A 2 -3.12 6.38 -7.34
N TYR A 3 -3.89 5.31 -7.09
CA TYR A 3 -4.57 5.07 -5.84
C TYR A 3 -4.36 3.61 -5.43
N ALA A 4 -3.51 3.39 -4.43
CA ALA A 4 -3.21 2.07 -3.91
C ALA A 4 -4.41 1.47 -3.16
N ASN A 5 -4.52 0.13 -3.21
CA ASN A 5 -5.63 -0.65 -2.67
C ASN A 5 -6.97 -0.29 -3.34
N ARG A 6 -8.11 -0.41 -2.64
CA ARG A 6 -9.44 -0.45 -3.26
C ARG A 6 -10.21 0.86 -3.15
N ILE A 7 -11.02 1.12 -4.19
CA ILE A 7 -12.10 2.11 -4.18
C ILE A 7 -13.40 1.33 -4.31
N ALA A 8 -14.25 1.45 -3.30
CA ALA A 8 -15.51 0.73 -3.23
C ALA A 8 -16.40 1.02 -4.45
N LYS A 9 -16.87 -0.05 -5.12
CA LYS A 9 -17.74 0.03 -6.31
C LYS A 9 -17.16 0.85 -7.47
N GLY A 10 -15.86 1.15 -7.42
CA GLY A 10 -15.21 1.97 -8.44
C GLY A 10 -15.76 3.38 -8.53
N THR A 11 -16.13 4.01 -7.42
CA THR A 11 -16.68 5.38 -7.46
C THR A 11 -16.35 6.16 -6.20
N TYR A 12 -16.12 7.45 -6.38
CA TYR A 12 -16.07 8.43 -5.29
C TYR A 12 -16.61 9.80 -5.76
N THR A 13 -16.78 10.72 -4.82
CA THR A 13 -17.17 12.11 -5.12
C THR A 13 -16.11 13.08 -4.62
N ILE A 14 -15.91 14.17 -5.38
CA ILE A 14 -15.17 15.36 -4.93
C ILE A 14 -16.12 16.53 -5.03
N GLY A 15 -16.47 17.12 -3.90
CA GLY A 15 -17.58 18.06 -3.84
C GLY A 15 -18.88 17.38 -4.33
N ASP A 16 -19.54 18.00 -5.30
CA ASP A 16 -20.78 17.47 -5.90
C ASP A 16 -20.55 16.61 -7.16
N GLN A 17 -19.30 16.43 -7.58
CA GLN A 17 -18.95 15.69 -8.79
C GLN A 17 -18.61 14.24 -8.46
N ALA A 18 -19.35 13.30 -9.08
CA ALA A 18 -19.05 11.87 -9.02
C ALA A 18 -18.04 11.47 -10.10
N TYR A 19 -17.13 10.56 -9.75
CA TYR A 19 -16.15 9.96 -10.65
C TYR A 19 -16.26 8.43 -10.60
N ASN A 20 -16.13 7.79 -11.76
CA ASN A 20 -16.26 6.35 -11.90
C ASN A 20 -14.95 5.78 -12.49
N PHE A 21 -14.56 4.63 -12.00
CA PHE A 21 -13.31 3.94 -12.29
C PHE A 21 -13.57 2.52 -12.79
N PRO A 22 -12.65 1.91 -13.54
CA PRO A 22 -12.75 0.52 -13.90
C PRO A 22 -12.89 -0.38 -12.67
N GLN A 23 -13.79 -1.35 -12.72
CA GLN A 23 -14.01 -2.34 -11.67
C GLN A 23 -13.22 -3.61 -11.99
N ASN A 24 -11.92 -3.57 -11.80
CA ASN A 24 -10.97 -4.62 -12.16
C ASN A 24 -10.80 -5.73 -11.10
N ASN A 25 -11.49 -5.62 -9.95
CA ASN A 25 -11.38 -6.60 -8.87
C ASN A 25 -12.70 -6.75 -8.10
N ASN A 26 -13.45 -7.83 -8.32
CA ASN A 26 -14.69 -8.18 -7.60
C ASN A 26 -15.70 -7.01 -7.48
N GLY A 27 -15.88 -6.23 -8.55
CA GLY A 27 -16.77 -5.06 -8.56
C GLY A 27 -16.21 -3.84 -7.85
N GLN A 28 -14.94 -3.85 -7.47
CA GLN A 28 -14.19 -2.75 -6.88
C GLN A 28 -13.09 -2.29 -7.84
N THR A 29 -12.59 -1.06 -7.70
CA THR A 29 -11.33 -0.67 -8.34
C THR A 29 -10.17 -1.05 -7.43
N LEU A 30 -9.17 -1.72 -7.97
CA LEU A 30 -7.95 -2.08 -7.26
C LEU A 30 -6.74 -1.43 -7.95
N HIS A 31 -5.87 -0.82 -7.15
CA HIS A 31 -4.59 -0.26 -7.56
C HIS A 31 -4.66 0.71 -8.75
N GLY A 32 -5.75 1.47 -8.86
CA GLY A 32 -5.93 2.51 -9.87
C GLY A 32 -6.55 2.05 -11.18
N GLY A 33 -7.07 0.83 -11.25
CA GLY A 33 -7.81 0.33 -12.42
C GLY A 33 -7.02 -0.63 -13.29
N ASP A 34 -7.36 -0.68 -14.59
CA ASP A 34 -6.80 -1.66 -15.54
C ASP A 34 -5.36 -1.33 -15.96
N LYS A 35 -5.00 -0.05 -15.92
CA LYS A 35 -3.66 0.46 -16.24
C LYS A 35 -3.10 1.30 -15.12
N GLY A 36 -2.69 0.63 -14.04
CA GLY A 36 -2.03 1.29 -12.91
C GLY A 36 -0.63 1.82 -13.26
N LEU A 37 0.00 2.52 -12.33
CA LEU A 37 1.35 3.08 -12.49
C LEU A 37 2.45 2.00 -12.66
N ASP A 38 2.14 0.75 -12.40
CA ASP A 38 2.96 -0.44 -12.63
C ASP A 38 2.92 -0.92 -14.10
N MET A 39 1.93 -0.46 -14.88
CA MET A 39 1.71 -0.85 -16.28
C MET A 39 2.14 0.23 -17.28
N VAL A 40 2.78 1.29 -16.81
CA VAL A 40 3.22 2.42 -17.64
C VAL A 40 4.74 2.51 -17.70
N VAL A 41 5.25 3.13 -18.75
CA VAL A 41 6.68 3.44 -18.88
C VAL A 41 6.93 4.80 -18.25
N TRP A 42 7.88 4.83 -17.33
CA TRP A 42 8.31 6.04 -16.66
C TRP A 42 9.53 6.62 -17.38
N ASP A 43 9.58 7.94 -17.48
CA ASP A 43 10.77 8.64 -17.96
C ASP A 43 11.79 8.83 -16.82
N VAL A 44 13.07 8.82 -17.18
CA VAL A 44 14.13 9.18 -16.24
C VAL A 44 14.28 10.70 -16.25
N PHE A 45 13.94 11.33 -15.12
CA PHE A 45 14.06 12.77 -14.95
C PHE A 45 15.49 13.18 -14.54
N ALA A 46 16.10 12.45 -13.63
CA ALA A 46 17.47 12.66 -13.17
C ALA A 46 18.06 11.34 -12.62
N ALA A 47 19.37 11.22 -12.65
CA ALA A 47 20.08 10.11 -12.01
C ALA A 47 21.49 10.54 -11.60
N ASP A 48 21.99 9.95 -10.50
CA ASP A 48 23.38 10.02 -10.07
C ASP A 48 23.89 8.62 -9.66
N GLU A 49 24.99 8.54 -8.90
CA GLU A 49 25.61 7.27 -8.53
C GLU A 49 24.76 6.45 -7.54
N SER A 50 23.90 7.08 -6.76
CA SER A 50 23.14 6.47 -5.66
C SER A 50 21.64 6.69 -5.74
N SER A 51 21.17 7.55 -6.64
CA SER A 51 19.76 7.87 -6.77
C SER A 51 19.28 7.95 -8.22
N ILE A 52 17.99 7.70 -8.41
CA ILE A 52 17.31 7.89 -9.68
C ILE A 52 15.93 8.50 -9.43
N VAL A 53 15.57 9.48 -10.24
CA VAL A 53 14.25 10.10 -10.23
C VAL A 53 13.52 9.73 -11.50
N PHE A 54 12.41 9.05 -11.35
CA PHE A 54 11.47 8.76 -12.43
C PHE A 54 10.33 9.78 -12.41
N THR A 55 9.80 10.09 -13.59
CA THR A 55 8.60 10.93 -13.71
C THR A 55 7.58 10.29 -14.64
N TYR A 56 6.31 10.54 -14.32
CA TYR A 56 5.17 10.16 -15.14
C TYR A 56 4.03 11.15 -14.95
N THR A 57 3.33 11.50 -16.03
CA THR A 57 2.10 12.29 -15.96
C THR A 57 0.90 11.37 -16.17
N HIS A 58 0.11 11.20 -15.14
CA HIS A 58 -1.20 10.55 -15.21
C HIS A 58 -2.19 11.57 -15.74
N ALA A 59 -2.64 11.39 -16.98
CA ALA A 59 -3.46 12.37 -17.68
C ALA A 59 -4.88 12.50 -17.10
N ASP A 60 -5.47 13.68 -17.19
CA ASP A 60 -6.87 13.93 -16.80
C ASP A 60 -7.81 12.94 -17.48
N GLY A 61 -8.62 12.23 -16.67
CA GLY A 61 -9.56 11.20 -17.13
C GLY A 61 -8.94 9.81 -17.35
N GLN A 62 -7.64 9.64 -17.25
CA GLN A 62 -7.01 8.32 -17.31
C GLN A 62 -7.53 7.45 -16.15
N GLU A 63 -7.96 6.21 -16.44
CA GLU A 63 -8.62 5.32 -15.49
C GLU A 63 -9.78 5.97 -14.69
N GLY A 64 -10.38 7.05 -15.22
CA GLY A 64 -11.48 7.80 -14.60
C GLY A 64 -11.04 8.85 -13.57
N MET A 65 -9.75 9.00 -13.28
CA MET A 65 -9.26 9.96 -12.29
C MET A 65 -9.22 11.38 -12.86
N PRO A 66 -9.71 12.39 -12.10
CA PRO A 66 -9.67 13.78 -12.55
C PRO A 66 -8.28 14.40 -12.36
N GLY A 67 -7.95 15.32 -13.22
CA GLY A 67 -6.73 16.13 -13.20
C GLY A 67 -5.54 15.45 -13.83
N ASN A 68 -4.65 16.29 -14.40
CA ASN A 68 -3.31 15.84 -14.73
C ASN A 68 -2.51 15.75 -13.44
N VAL A 69 -1.95 14.57 -13.15
CA VAL A 69 -1.11 14.36 -11.97
C VAL A 69 0.31 14.07 -12.42
N GLU A 70 1.21 15.03 -12.23
CA GLU A 70 2.63 14.84 -12.46
C GLU A 70 3.25 14.20 -11.23
N ILE A 71 3.90 13.05 -11.40
CA ILE A 71 4.45 12.24 -10.31
C ILE A 71 5.95 12.13 -10.52
N PHE A 72 6.69 12.41 -9.45
CA PHE A 72 8.11 12.11 -9.35
C PHE A 72 8.30 11.01 -8.29
N MET A 73 9.03 9.98 -8.65
CA MET A 73 9.39 8.86 -7.77
C MET A 73 10.91 8.79 -7.67
N THR A 74 11.43 9.03 -6.49
CA THR A 74 12.86 8.98 -6.22
C THR A 74 13.22 7.69 -5.51
N TYR A 75 14.16 6.95 -6.06
CA TYR A 75 14.83 5.82 -5.40
C TYR A 75 16.23 6.24 -5.02
N THR A 76 16.60 6.00 -3.77
CA THR A 76 17.95 6.26 -3.27
C THR A 76 18.48 5.05 -2.50
N LEU A 77 19.70 4.64 -2.80
CA LEU A 77 20.43 3.66 -2.02
C LEU A 77 21.49 4.40 -1.20
N THR A 78 21.37 4.36 0.14
CA THR A 78 22.27 5.10 1.02
C THR A 78 23.52 4.28 1.36
N PRO A 79 24.61 4.93 1.81
CA PRO A 79 25.81 4.23 2.30
C PRO A 79 25.54 3.32 3.52
N GLU A 80 24.44 3.57 4.24
CA GLU A 80 23.99 2.79 5.39
C GLU A 80 23.14 1.56 4.98
N ASN A 81 23.08 1.24 3.68
CA ASN A 81 22.28 0.17 3.09
C ASN A 81 20.77 0.37 3.24
N GLU A 82 20.31 1.60 3.22
CA GLU A 82 18.89 1.92 3.18
C GLU A 82 18.43 2.08 1.72
N PHE A 83 17.29 1.48 1.38
CA PHE A 83 16.58 1.78 0.15
C PHE A 83 15.43 2.73 0.46
N LYS A 84 15.57 3.99 0.02
CA LYS A 84 14.57 5.04 0.22
C LYS A 84 13.70 5.19 -1.02
N VAL A 85 12.39 5.30 -0.80
CA VAL A 85 11.40 5.57 -1.84
C VAL A 85 10.63 6.82 -1.44
N GLU A 86 10.68 7.85 -2.28
CA GLU A 86 10.02 9.13 -2.04
C GLU A 86 9.12 9.46 -3.24
N TYR A 87 7.94 10.02 -2.96
CA TYR A 87 7.00 10.46 -3.98
C TYR A 87 6.68 11.94 -3.82
N LEU A 88 6.67 12.64 -4.94
CA LEU A 88 6.11 13.99 -5.06
C LEU A 88 5.04 13.95 -6.16
N ALA A 89 3.85 14.44 -5.87
CA ALA A 89 2.78 14.53 -6.84
C ALA A 89 2.23 15.96 -6.88
N GLN A 90 2.03 16.48 -8.09
CA GLN A 90 1.43 17.79 -8.35
C GLN A 90 0.25 17.60 -9.29
N THR A 91 -0.80 18.40 -9.12
CA THR A 91 -2.00 18.29 -9.94
C THR A 91 -2.61 19.65 -10.25
N ASP A 92 -3.29 19.75 -11.39
CA ASP A 92 -4.02 20.91 -11.85
C ASP A 92 -5.50 20.94 -11.41
N LYS A 93 -6.00 19.83 -10.83
CA LYS A 93 -7.38 19.71 -10.31
C LYS A 93 -7.40 18.93 -8.99
N ALA A 94 -8.46 19.13 -8.20
CA ALA A 94 -8.70 18.30 -7.03
C ALA A 94 -8.84 16.82 -7.44
N THR A 95 -8.03 15.97 -6.83
CA THR A 95 -8.00 14.53 -7.08
C THR A 95 -7.53 13.77 -5.84
N HIS A 96 -7.72 12.47 -5.81
CA HIS A 96 -7.18 11.61 -4.76
C HIS A 96 -5.87 10.99 -5.23
N VAL A 97 -4.85 11.06 -4.38
CA VAL A 97 -3.54 10.44 -4.60
C VAL A 97 -3.19 9.57 -3.41
N ASN A 98 -2.89 8.30 -3.68
CA ASN A 98 -2.43 7.34 -2.68
C ASN A 98 -1.44 6.37 -3.33
N ILE A 99 -0.21 6.82 -3.53
CA ILE A 99 0.84 6.06 -4.22
C ILE A 99 1.53 5.14 -3.22
N SER A 100 1.79 3.91 -3.60
CA SER A 100 2.47 2.91 -2.77
C SER A 100 3.52 2.15 -3.58
N HIS A 101 4.61 1.78 -2.91
CA HIS A 101 5.59 0.80 -3.37
C HIS A 101 5.14 -0.59 -2.92
N HIS A 102 4.94 -1.51 -3.87
CA HIS A 102 4.31 -2.81 -3.61
C HIS A 102 5.27 -3.98 -3.88
N SER A 103 6.51 -3.86 -3.42
CA SER A 103 7.45 -4.98 -3.49
C SER A 103 7.10 -6.06 -2.47
N PHE A 104 7.31 -7.32 -2.87
CA PHE A 104 7.22 -8.48 -2.01
C PHE A 104 8.62 -8.92 -1.60
N PHE A 105 8.79 -9.33 -0.35
CA PHE A 105 10.09 -9.73 0.18
C PHE A 105 10.05 -11.16 0.72
N ASN A 106 11.06 -11.93 0.35
CA ASN A 106 11.38 -13.21 0.98
C ASN A 106 12.86 -13.17 1.37
N LEU A 107 13.16 -13.11 2.66
CA LEU A 107 14.54 -12.98 3.16
C LEU A 107 15.38 -14.24 2.89
N LYS A 108 14.76 -15.38 2.60
CA LYS A 108 15.42 -16.61 2.14
C LYS A 108 15.80 -16.56 0.65
N GLY A 109 15.39 -15.49 -0.05
CA GLY A 109 15.55 -15.33 -1.49
C GLY A 109 14.33 -15.76 -2.29
N GLU A 110 14.22 -15.24 -3.52
CA GLU A 110 13.11 -15.52 -4.42
C GLU A 110 12.95 -17.03 -4.66
N GLY A 111 11.70 -17.51 -4.57
CA GLY A 111 11.37 -18.91 -4.82
C GLY A 111 11.75 -19.90 -3.71
N ASN A 112 12.36 -19.46 -2.62
CA ASN A 112 12.81 -20.33 -1.54
C ASN A 112 11.74 -20.56 -0.46
N GLY A 113 10.65 -21.24 -0.83
CA GLY A 113 9.56 -21.60 0.08
C GLY A 113 8.68 -20.42 0.47
N THR A 114 8.02 -20.54 1.64
CA THR A 114 7.12 -19.52 2.16
C THR A 114 7.85 -18.58 3.13
N ILE A 115 7.18 -17.48 3.48
CA ILE A 115 7.65 -16.51 4.49
C ILE A 115 7.03 -16.79 5.88
N ASN A 116 6.36 -17.91 6.06
CA ASN A 116 5.56 -18.18 7.28
C ASN A 116 6.39 -18.26 8.56
N ASP A 117 7.65 -18.58 8.46
CA ASP A 117 8.62 -18.64 9.56
C ASP A 117 9.41 -17.34 9.78
N HIS A 118 9.27 -16.36 8.88
CA HIS A 118 9.81 -15.02 9.13
C HIS A 118 9.16 -14.41 10.37
N VAL A 119 9.97 -13.81 11.22
CA VAL A 119 9.50 -13.14 12.43
C VAL A 119 9.18 -11.69 12.11
N LEU A 120 7.93 -11.30 12.31
CA LEU A 120 7.41 -9.97 12.00
C LEU A 120 7.06 -9.21 13.27
N TYR A 121 7.45 -7.94 13.34
CA TYR A 121 6.98 -6.93 14.27
C TYR A 121 6.31 -5.81 13.50
N ILE A 122 5.17 -5.30 13.98
CA ILE A 122 4.49 -4.11 13.45
C ILE A 122 4.22 -3.13 14.59
N ASN A 123 4.66 -1.88 14.41
CA ASN A 123 4.44 -0.80 15.38
C ASN A 123 3.03 -0.22 15.24
N ALA A 124 2.01 -1.04 15.55
CA ALA A 124 0.62 -0.63 15.43
C ALA A 124 -0.25 -1.34 16.47
N SER A 125 -1.05 -0.59 17.20
CA SER A 125 -2.03 -1.09 18.17
C SER A 125 -3.42 -1.25 17.58
N LEU A 126 -3.65 -0.77 16.36
CA LEU A 126 -4.95 -0.74 15.69
C LEU A 126 -4.85 -1.26 14.26
N THR A 127 -5.97 -1.79 13.75
CA THR A 127 -6.15 -2.21 12.35
C THR A 127 -7.50 -1.77 11.83
N THR A 128 -7.65 -1.76 10.50
CA THR A 128 -8.91 -1.46 9.81
C THR A 128 -9.53 -2.75 9.29
N PRO A 129 -10.63 -3.25 9.90
CA PRO A 129 -11.33 -4.44 9.42
C PRO A 129 -11.88 -4.25 8.01
N VAL A 130 -12.00 -5.36 7.28
CA VAL A 130 -12.53 -5.41 5.92
C VAL A 130 -13.71 -6.35 5.81
N ASP A 131 -14.59 -6.10 4.85
CA ASP A 131 -15.66 -7.01 4.47
C ASP A 131 -15.16 -8.16 3.55
N SER A 132 -16.05 -9.02 3.11
CA SER A 132 -15.74 -10.19 2.28
C SER A 132 -15.21 -9.86 0.87
N VAL A 133 -15.24 -8.59 0.45
CA VAL A 133 -14.65 -8.09 -0.80
C VAL A 133 -13.49 -7.13 -0.54
N LEU A 134 -12.96 -7.16 0.69
CA LEU A 134 -11.76 -6.43 1.13
C LEU A 134 -11.92 -4.91 1.13
N ILE A 135 -13.14 -4.42 1.28
CA ILE A 135 -13.41 -3.00 1.52
C ILE A 135 -13.39 -2.72 3.02
N PRO A 136 -12.64 -1.71 3.49
CA PRO A 136 -12.67 -1.31 4.90
C PRO A 136 -14.09 -0.99 5.37
N THR A 137 -14.48 -1.51 6.55
CA THR A 137 -15.81 -1.30 7.13
C THR A 137 -16.04 0.12 7.65
N GLY A 138 -14.96 0.88 7.80
CA GLY A 138 -14.96 2.20 8.45
C GLY A 138 -14.63 2.13 9.94
N GLU A 139 -14.52 0.93 10.50
CA GLU A 139 -14.09 0.74 11.88
C GLU A 139 -12.57 0.78 12.00
N ILE A 140 -12.09 1.15 13.19
CA ILE A 140 -10.70 1.02 13.61
C ILE A 140 -10.72 0.25 14.93
N VAL A 141 -10.11 -0.92 14.95
CA VAL A 141 -10.18 -1.85 16.09
C VAL A 141 -8.80 -2.17 16.64
N LYS A 142 -8.75 -2.58 17.91
CA LYS A 142 -7.50 -3.01 18.55
C LYS A 142 -7.03 -4.34 17.98
N VAL A 143 -5.71 -4.47 17.80
CA VAL A 143 -5.08 -5.74 17.44
C VAL A 143 -4.91 -6.68 18.63
N GLU A 144 -4.94 -6.15 19.87
CA GLU A 144 -4.72 -6.89 21.11
C GLU A 144 -5.65 -8.11 21.23
N GLY A 145 -5.04 -9.27 21.42
CA GLY A 145 -5.77 -10.54 21.55
C GLY A 145 -6.31 -11.12 20.24
N THR A 146 -5.91 -10.56 19.10
CA THR A 146 -6.27 -11.06 17.75
C THR A 146 -5.06 -11.63 17.03
N PRO A 147 -5.24 -12.41 15.93
CA PRO A 147 -4.14 -12.84 15.07
C PRO A 147 -3.29 -11.68 14.52
N PHE A 148 -3.86 -10.49 14.42
CA PHE A 148 -3.23 -9.28 13.87
C PHE A 148 -2.29 -8.56 14.84
N ASP A 149 -2.12 -9.07 16.08
CA ASP A 149 -1.23 -8.47 17.08
C ASP A 149 0.22 -8.87 16.83
N PHE A 150 0.96 -8.01 16.13
CA PHE A 150 2.39 -8.10 15.86
C PHE A 150 3.23 -7.10 16.68
N ARG A 151 2.67 -6.53 17.76
CA ARG A 151 3.41 -5.62 18.67
C ARG A 151 4.49 -6.35 19.47
N THR A 152 4.38 -7.64 19.60
CA THR A 152 5.47 -8.53 20.01
C THR A 152 5.87 -9.35 18.80
N PRO A 153 7.17 -9.39 18.44
CA PRO A 153 7.62 -10.17 17.29
C PRO A 153 7.16 -11.62 17.33
N LYS A 154 6.54 -12.11 16.26
CA LYS A 154 6.11 -13.50 16.11
C LYS A 154 6.24 -13.97 14.68
N ALA A 155 6.28 -15.27 14.45
CA ALA A 155 6.29 -15.84 13.12
C ALA A 155 5.00 -15.47 12.36
N ILE A 156 5.12 -15.07 11.09
CA ILE A 156 3.97 -14.70 10.24
C ILE A 156 2.94 -15.84 10.18
N GLY A 157 3.41 -17.07 10.07
CA GLY A 157 2.55 -18.25 9.98
C GLY A 157 1.92 -18.70 11.29
N GLN A 158 2.28 -18.09 12.43
CA GLN A 158 1.88 -18.59 13.76
C GLN A 158 0.35 -18.68 13.91
N ASP A 159 -0.38 -17.70 13.42
CA ASP A 159 -1.83 -17.58 13.65
C ASP A 159 -2.63 -17.67 12.33
N LEU A 160 -2.01 -18.04 11.20
CA LEU A 160 -2.70 -18.10 9.88
C LEU A 160 -3.86 -19.09 9.84
N GLU A 161 -3.80 -20.15 10.63
CA GLU A 161 -4.83 -21.21 10.68
C GLU A 161 -5.88 -20.96 11.80
N VAL A 162 -5.81 -19.83 12.51
CA VAL A 162 -6.81 -19.47 13.52
C VAL A 162 -8.15 -19.16 12.85
N GLU A 163 -9.23 -19.66 13.41
CA GLU A 163 -10.59 -19.33 12.97
C GLU A 163 -10.89 -17.85 13.30
N ASP A 164 -10.65 -17.00 12.32
CA ASP A 164 -10.85 -15.55 12.41
C ASP A 164 -11.49 -15.04 11.11
N GLU A 165 -12.53 -14.21 11.21
CA GLU A 165 -13.26 -13.68 10.06
C GLU A 165 -12.38 -12.82 9.17
N GLN A 166 -11.48 -12.03 9.75
CA GLN A 166 -10.60 -11.13 8.99
C GLN A 166 -9.52 -11.93 8.24
N LEU A 167 -8.93 -12.95 8.85
CA LEU A 167 -8.03 -13.88 8.15
C LEU A 167 -8.74 -14.59 7.00
N LYS A 168 -10.02 -14.98 7.20
CA LYS A 168 -10.81 -15.59 6.14
C LYS A 168 -11.09 -14.61 4.99
N ASN A 169 -11.48 -13.37 5.30
CA ASN A 169 -11.74 -12.33 4.30
C ASN A 169 -10.49 -12.01 3.47
N GLY A 170 -9.31 -11.90 4.11
CA GLY A 170 -8.03 -11.61 3.47
C GLY A 170 -7.34 -12.81 2.83
N ALA A 171 -7.86 -14.04 3.04
CA ALA A 171 -7.12 -15.27 2.73
C ALA A 171 -5.71 -15.27 3.37
N GLY A 172 -5.61 -14.74 4.58
CA GLY A 172 -4.42 -14.45 5.34
C GLY A 172 -4.35 -12.98 5.77
N TYR A 173 -3.15 -12.43 5.90
CA TYR A 173 -2.95 -11.03 6.25
C TYR A 173 -2.92 -10.15 5.00
N ASP A 174 -4.05 -9.53 4.67
CA ASP A 174 -4.16 -8.51 3.59
C ASP A 174 -4.88 -7.26 4.15
N HIS A 175 -4.39 -6.76 5.27
CA HIS A 175 -5.03 -5.71 6.06
C HIS A 175 -4.12 -4.51 6.25
N ASN A 176 -4.72 -3.38 6.58
CA ASN A 176 -4.01 -2.17 6.95
C ASN A 176 -3.87 -2.07 8.47
N TRP A 177 -2.66 -1.76 8.94
CA TRP A 177 -2.36 -1.40 10.33
C TRP A 177 -2.24 0.10 10.48
N VAL A 178 -2.86 0.63 11.52
CA VAL A 178 -2.74 2.05 11.90
C VAL A 178 -1.50 2.18 12.79
N LEU A 179 -0.44 2.76 12.24
CA LEU A 179 0.85 2.87 12.92
C LEU A 179 0.78 3.77 14.16
N ASP A 180 1.41 3.33 15.25
CA ASP A 180 1.58 4.11 16.46
C ASP A 180 2.75 5.08 16.26
N ARG A 181 2.45 6.31 15.78
CA ARG A 181 3.42 7.34 15.47
C ARG A 181 3.45 8.40 16.55
N ALA A 182 4.65 8.72 17.03
CA ALA A 182 4.86 9.83 17.97
C ALA A 182 4.84 11.19 17.24
N THR A 183 5.44 11.25 16.04
CA THR A 183 5.58 12.48 15.26
C THR A 183 5.07 12.26 13.82
N PRO A 184 3.86 12.74 13.48
CA PRO A 184 3.24 12.47 12.18
C PRO A 184 4.04 12.88 10.94
N SER A 185 4.96 13.84 11.07
CA SER A 185 5.77 14.37 9.96
C SER A 185 7.15 13.73 9.82
N GLU A 186 7.52 12.81 10.70
CA GLU A 186 8.85 12.18 10.70
C GLU A 186 8.75 10.71 10.25
N LEU A 187 9.85 10.18 9.71
CA LEU A 187 10.00 8.75 9.48
C LEU A 187 10.24 8.05 10.81
N GLU A 188 9.40 7.08 11.11
CA GLU A 188 9.51 6.22 12.28
C GLU A 188 9.47 4.75 11.86
N LEU A 189 9.98 3.87 12.73
CA LEU A 189 9.90 2.43 12.49
C LEU A 189 8.43 2.00 12.41
N ALA A 190 8.02 1.52 11.24
CA ALA A 190 6.69 0.98 11.01
C ALA A 190 6.63 -0.53 11.30
N ALA A 191 7.61 -1.27 10.79
CA ALA A 191 7.68 -2.72 10.96
C ALA A 191 9.13 -3.20 10.83
N SER A 192 9.40 -4.39 11.34
CA SER A 192 10.65 -5.11 11.09
C SER A 192 10.37 -6.58 10.82
N VAL A 193 11.17 -7.18 9.96
CA VAL A 193 11.07 -8.59 9.61
C VAL A 193 12.46 -9.23 9.67
N TYR A 194 12.51 -10.46 10.18
CA TYR A 194 13.73 -11.25 10.34
C TYR A 194 13.51 -12.65 9.79
N GLU A 195 14.57 -13.27 9.35
CA GLU A 195 14.64 -14.71 9.08
C GLU A 195 15.19 -15.47 10.27
#